data_664ce87f173c933815a507007ae4af8d
#
_entry.id   664ce87f173c933815a507007ae4af8d
#
_cell.length_a   1.000
_cell.length_b   1.000
_cell.length_c   1.000
_cell.angle_alpha   90.00
_cell.angle_beta   90.00
_cell.angle_gamma   90.00
#
_symmetry.space_group_name_H-M   'P 1'
#
loop_
_entity.id
_entity.type
_entity.pdbx_description
1 polymer ?
#
loop_
_entity_poly.entity_id
_entity_poly.type
_entity_poly.pdbx_seq_one_letter_code
_entity_poly.pdbx_strand_id
1 'polypeptide(L)' 'MTGATAIDWVLVDHAARAPVEVGDLVCTDAGGMPAYRVMAMDDTRAWLRDTDHPFDWILPLSSFHWKARRS' A
#
# COMPACT_ATOMS: atom_id res chain seq x y z
N MET A 1 -24.87 9.45 -1.97
CA MET A 1 -24.09 9.18 -1.91
C MET A 1 -23.18 9.04 -1.30
N THR A 2 -23.03 8.78 -1.24
CA THR A 2 -22.33 8.38 -0.96
C THR A 2 -21.35 8.40 -0.40
N GLY A 3 -21.28 8.38 -0.02
CA GLY A 3 -20.54 8.31 0.90
C GLY A 3 -19.19 7.87 0.89
N ALA A 4 -18.83 7.21 1.89
CA ALA A 4 -17.51 6.64 1.99
C ALA A 4 -17.25 5.74 0.82
N THR A 5 -16.15 5.97 0.17
CA THR A 5 -15.71 5.11 -0.92
C THR A 5 -14.92 3.96 -0.35
N ALA A 6 -15.40 2.76 -0.57
CA ALA A 6 -14.63 1.58 -0.21
C ALA A 6 -13.41 1.48 -1.14
N ILE A 7 -12.27 1.20 -0.55
CA ILE A 7 -11.06 0.97 -1.34
C ILE A 7 -11.16 -0.40 -1.98
N ASP A 8 -10.90 -0.46 -3.27
CA ASP A 8 -10.89 -1.72 -4.00
C ASP A 8 -9.49 -2.34 -3.86
N TRP A 9 -9.33 -3.21 -2.90
CA TRP A 9 -8.05 -3.86 -2.62
C TRP A 9 -7.84 -5.03 -3.56
N VAL A 10 -6.65 -5.08 -4.15
CA VAL A 10 -6.24 -6.20 -5.00
C VAL A 10 -4.95 -6.78 -4.47
N LEU A 11 -4.74 -8.06 -4.73
CA LEU A 11 -3.51 -8.74 -4.31
C LEU A 11 -2.31 -8.16 -5.06
N VAL A 12 -1.23 -7.95 -4.33
CA VAL A 12 0.03 -7.55 -4.91
C VAL A 12 0.66 -8.75 -5.60
N ASP A 13 1.03 -8.60 -6.86
CA ASP A 13 1.76 -9.62 -7.59
C ASP A 13 3.26 -9.39 -7.42
N HIS A 14 3.86 -10.10 -6.48
CA HIS A 14 5.27 -9.95 -6.16
C HIS A 14 6.20 -10.44 -7.28
N ALA A 15 5.66 -11.18 -8.23
CA ALA A 15 6.43 -11.61 -9.40
C ALA A 15 6.43 -10.57 -10.51
N ALA A 16 5.59 -9.55 -10.42
CA ALA A 16 5.54 -8.49 -11.41
C ALA A 16 6.79 -7.62 -11.33
N ARG A 17 7.12 -6.98 -12.45
CA ARG A 17 8.26 -6.08 -12.52
C ARG A 17 8.15 -4.91 -11.54
N ALA A 18 6.96 -4.37 -11.39
CA ALA A 18 6.68 -3.26 -10.48
C ALA A 18 5.41 -3.59 -9.69
N PRO A 19 5.52 -4.47 -8.67
CA PRO A 19 4.35 -4.88 -7.91
C PRO A 19 3.68 -3.72 -7.17
N VAL A 20 4.47 -2.75 -6.73
CA VAL A 20 4.01 -1.56 -6.02
C VAL A 20 4.77 -0.37 -6.59
N GLU A 21 4.14 0.80 -6.60
CA GLU A 21 4.78 2.04 -7.07
C GLU A 21 4.57 3.15 -6.06
N VAL A 22 5.43 4.15 -6.12
CA VAL A 22 5.28 5.37 -5.30
C VAL A 22 3.92 5.98 -5.58
N GLY A 23 3.21 6.34 -4.52
CA GLY A 23 1.86 6.86 -4.60
C GLY A 23 0.77 5.83 -4.37
N ASP A 24 1.10 4.55 -4.42
CA ASP A 24 0.13 3.49 -4.15
C ASP A 24 -0.29 3.51 -2.68
N LEU A 25 -1.55 3.14 -2.44
CA LEU A 25 -2.01 2.75 -1.11
C LEU A 25 -1.82 1.26 -0.96
N VAL A 26 -1.21 0.85 0.14
CA VAL A 26 -0.93 -0.56 0.41
C VAL A 26 -1.35 -0.92 1.83
N CYS A 27 -1.57 -2.19 2.07
CA CYS A 27 -1.79 -2.69 3.42
C CYS A 27 -1.15 -4.07 3.57
N THR A 28 -0.92 -4.44 4.82
CA THR A 28 -0.30 -5.72 5.14
C THR A 28 -1.34 -6.79 5.45
N ASP A 29 -2.53 -6.38 5.89
CA ASP A 29 -3.58 -7.28 6.34
C ASP A 29 -4.78 -7.24 5.40
N ALA A 30 -5.48 -8.35 5.33
CA ALA A 30 -6.63 -8.50 4.45
C ALA A 30 -7.76 -7.51 4.75
N GLY A 31 -7.81 -6.96 5.95
CA GLY A 31 -8.83 -5.98 6.31
C GLY A 31 -8.62 -4.59 5.72
N GLY A 32 -7.45 -4.34 5.13
CA GLY A 32 -7.14 -3.04 4.57
C GLY A 32 -6.73 -1.99 5.58
N MET A 33 -6.55 -2.36 6.83
CA MET A 33 -6.18 -1.43 7.89
C MET A 33 -5.01 -1.99 8.70
N PRO A 34 -4.03 -1.18 9.01
CA PRO A 34 -3.87 0.21 8.58
C PRO A 34 -3.46 0.30 7.11
N ALA A 35 -3.82 1.40 6.48
CA ALA A 35 -3.45 1.67 5.11
C ALA A 35 -2.27 2.64 5.09
N TYR A 36 -1.36 2.42 4.16
CA TYR A 36 -0.16 3.23 4.04
C TYR A 36 -0.01 3.76 2.62
N ARG A 37 0.49 5.00 2.52
CA ARG A 37 0.88 5.58 1.23
C ARG A 37 2.36 5.33 1.00
N VAL A 38 2.72 4.79 -0.15
CA VAL A 38 4.12 4.59 -0.52
C VAL A 38 4.70 5.95 -0.90
N MET A 39 5.65 6.44 -0.12
CA MET A 39 6.28 7.74 -0.33
C MET A 39 7.56 7.63 -1.14
N ALA A 40 8.31 6.56 -0.94
CA ALA A 40 9.53 6.26 -1.67
C ALA A 40 9.79 4.77 -1.57
N MET A 41 10.62 4.24 -2.44
CA MET A 41 10.96 2.82 -2.38
C MET A 41 12.29 2.56 -3.06
N ASP A 42 12.94 1.48 -2.64
CA ASP A 42 14.09 0.91 -3.31
C ASP A 42 13.75 -0.52 -3.75
N ASP A 43 14.75 -1.32 -4.10
CA ASP A 43 14.54 -2.66 -4.64
C ASP A 43 13.89 -3.63 -3.64
N THR A 44 14.04 -3.37 -2.33
CA THR A 44 13.63 -4.34 -1.30
C THR A 44 12.69 -3.75 -0.26
N ARG A 45 12.62 -2.42 -0.11
CA ARG A 45 11.89 -1.78 0.96
C ARG A 45 11.08 -0.59 0.45
N ALA A 46 10.02 -0.26 1.18
CA ALA A 46 9.23 0.93 0.90
C ALA A 46 9.18 1.82 2.13
N TRP A 47 9.21 3.11 1.89
CA TRP A 47 9.01 4.15 2.89
C TRP A 47 7.54 4.54 2.84
N LEU A 48 6.85 4.35 3.94
CA LEU A 48 5.40 4.44 4.00
C LEU A 48 4.97 5.51 4.97
N ARG A 49 3.86 6.16 4.65
CA ARG A 49 3.18 7.06 5.57
C ARG A 49 1.82 6.51 5.90
N ASP A 50 1.52 6.41 7.21
CA ASP A 50 0.21 6.00 7.68
C ASP A 50 -0.82 7.05 7.24
N THR A 51 -1.96 6.61 6.71
CA THR A 51 -2.98 7.54 6.24
C THR A 51 -3.73 8.22 7.37
N ASP A 52 -3.74 7.63 8.56
CA ASP A 52 -4.47 8.15 9.72
C ASP A 52 -3.58 8.88 10.72
N HIS A 53 -2.28 8.65 10.68
CA HIS A 53 -1.33 9.19 11.66
C HIS A 53 -0.10 9.73 10.94
N PRO A 54 0.55 10.76 11.50
CA PRO A 54 1.72 11.38 10.86
C PRO A 54 3.01 10.60 11.17
N PHE A 55 2.97 9.28 11.02
CA PHE A 55 4.13 8.43 11.27
C PHE A 55 4.60 7.80 9.97
N ASP A 56 5.91 7.71 9.82
CA ASP A 56 6.53 7.05 8.70
C ASP A 56 7.08 5.71 9.13
N TRP A 57 7.00 4.74 8.22
CA TRP A 57 7.48 3.39 8.45
C TRP A 57 8.36 2.97 7.28
N ILE A 58 9.34 2.11 7.55
CA ILE A 58 10.09 1.46 6.48
C ILE A 58 9.83 -0.03 6.62
N LEU A 59 9.26 -0.61 5.60
CA LEU A 59 8.91 -2.03 5.60
C LEU A 59 9.42 -2.71 4.33
N PRO A 60 9.74 -4.01 4.42
CA PRO A 60 10.11 -4.78 3.23
C PRO A 60 8.93 -4.83 2.26
N LEU A 61 9.22 -4.81 0.97
CA LEU A 61 8.18 -4.92 -0.06
C LEU A 61 7.38 -6.22 0.08
N SER A 62 8.01 -7.29 0.58
CA SER A 62 7.35 -8.56 0.80
C SER A 62 6.30 -8.53 1.92
N SER A 63 6.26 -7.46 2.72
CA SER A 63 5.26 -7.32 3.78
C SER A 63 3.89 -6.92 3.26
N PHE A 64 3.80 -6.43 2.03
CA PHE A 64 2.52 -5.95 1.48
C PHE A 64 1.87 -7.07 0.69
N HIS A 65 0.63 -7.34 0.98
CA HIS A 65 -0.14 -8.35 0.26
C HIS A 65 -1.26 -7.72 -0.55
N TRP A 66 -1.63 -6.48 -0.26
CA TRP A 66 -2.74 -5.80 -0.89
C TRP A 66 -2.37 -4.37 -1.28
N LYS A 67 -2.90 -3.93 -2.39
CA LYS A 67 -2.79 -2.53 -2.81
C LYS A 67 -4.13 -2.06 -3.36
N ALA A 68 -4.38 -0.77 -3.32
CA ALA A 68 -5.57 -0.20 -3.92
C ALA A 68 -5.47 -0.31 -5.44
N ARG A 69 -6.56 -0.72 -6.08
CA ARG A 69 -6.62 -0.77 -7.53
C ARG A 69 -6.44 0.63 -8.10
N ARG A 70 -5.60 0.76 -9.09
CA ARG A 70 -5.45 2.02 -9.81
C ARG A 70 -6.61 2.20 -10.78
N SER A 71 -7.04 3.44 -10.90
CA SER A 71 -8.10 3.80 -11.86
C SER A 71 -7.57 3.85 -13.28
#